data_d750de3f6034faa25768fb3da3550ecc
#
_entry.id   d750de3f6034faa25768fb3da3550ecc
#
_cell.length_a   1.000
_cell.length_b   1.000
_cell.length_c   1.000
_cell.angle_alpha   90.00
_cell.angle_beta   90.00
_cell.angle_gamma   90.00
#
_symmetry.space_group_name_H-M   'P 1'
#
loop_
_entity.id
_entity.type
_entity.pdbx_description
1 polymer ?
#
loop_
_entity_poly.entity_id
_entity_poly.type
_entity_poly.pdbx_seq_one_letter_code
_entity_poly.pdbx_strand_id
1 'polypeptide(L)'
;MAQALVRYLCNQFTEIDGERVPLFAGVFGIFGHGNVTCLAEALEAVQDELPTWRGQNEQSMAMAAIGYAKAKRRRQLMIATSSVGPGATNMVTAAALAHANRLPVLLISGDTFANRRPDPVLQQVEHFGDPTRTVNESFRAVTRYWDRITHPEQIISSLPQAIATMLDPADCGPAFIGLCQDTQEIAFDYPAEFFTPNVHHIPRMRPDLTQLTKAIKVIKSAKRPLIISGGGVRYSLAEQVVADFAKERGIPMTETIAGKGAVVHEHPCYVGPLGVTGSSSANTMAAEAASTTP
;
A
#
# COMPACT_ATOMS: atom_id res chain seq x y z
N MET A 1 -6.22 1.90 -24.29
CA MET A 1 -5.26 1.86 -23.18
C MET A 1 -5.88 1.28 -21.90
N ALA A 2 -7.07 1.70 -21.46
CA ALA A 2 -7.69 1.23 -20.21
C ALA A 2 -7.86 -0.30 -20.13
N GLN A 3 -8.27 -0.97 -21.19
CA GLN A 3 -8.37 -2.43 -21.26
C GLN A 3 -7.02 -3.12 -21.05
N ALA A 4 -5.94 -2.57 -21.63
CA ALA A 4 -4.59 -3.10 -21.46
C ALA A 4 -4.10 -2.93 -20.00
N LEU A 5 -4.36 -1.79 -19.39
CA LEU A 5 -4.07 -1.55 -17.97
C LEU A 5 -4.76 -2.59 -17.09
N VAL A 6 -6.07 -2.77 -17.24
CA VAL A 6 -6.87 -3.72 -16.46
C VAL A 6 -6.37 -5.15 -16.68
N ARG A 7 -6.12 -5.55 -17.94
CA ARG A 7 -5.58 -6.88 -18.24
C ARG A 7 -4.21 -7.14 -17.62
N TYR A 8 -3.35 -6.13 -17.62
CA TYR A 8 -2.07 -6.21 -16.92
C TYR A 8 -2.26 -6.47 -15.42
N LEU A 9 -3.18 -5.74 -14.77
CA LEU A 9 -3.45 -5.89 -13.33
C LEU A 9 -4.01 -7.27 -12.98
N CYS A 10 -4.88 -7.86 -13.83
CA CYS A 10 -5.39 -9.23 -13.66
C CYS A 10 -4.27 -10.29 -13.68
N ASN A 11 -3.18 -10.03 -14.39
CA ASN A 11 -2.06 -10.96 -14.54
C ASN A 11 -0.97 -10.78 -13.47
N GLN A 12 -1.21 -10.01 -12.42
CA GLN A 12 -0.28 -9.86 -11.30
C GLN A 12 -0.70 -10.76 -10.14
N PHE A 13 0.22 -11.59 -9.68
CA PHE A 13 -0.01 -12.57 -8.63
C PHE A 13 1.01 -12.43 -7.50
N THR A 14 0.69 -13.01 -6.36
CA THR A 14 1.59 -13.19 -5.22
C THR A 14 1.41 -14.60 -4.67
N GLU A 15 2.27 -14.99 -3.74
CA GLU A 15 2.17 -16.27 -3.05
C GLU A 15 1.82 -16.05 -1.58
N ILE A 16 0.76 -16.70 -1.10
CA ILE A 16 0.32 -16.68 0.29
C ILE A 16 0.17 -18.13 0.76
N ASP A 17 0.97 -18.51 1.75
CA ASP A 17 0.94 -19.84 2.37
C ASP A 17 1.11 -21.00 1.37
N GLY A 18 1.92 -20.77 0.33
CA GLY A 18 2.20 -21.73 -0.75
C GLY A 18 1.20 -21.73 -1.89
N GLU A 19 0.17 -20.88 -1.83
CA GLU A 19 -0.83 -20.77 -2.87
C GLU A 19 -0.63 -19.49 -3.69
N ARG A 20 -0.72 -19.63 -5.01
CA ARG A 20 -0.73 -18.48 -5.93
C ARG A 20 -2.10 -17.82 -5.90
N VAL A 21 -2.11 -16.53 -5.51
CA VAL A 21 -3.33 -15.72 -5.46
C VAL A 21 -3.15 -14.41 -6.25
N PRO A 22 -4.23 -13.78 -6.73
CA PRO A 22 -4.14 -12.46 -7.34
C PRO A 22 -3.47 -11.46 -6.39
N LEU A 23 -2.56 -10.64 -6.91
CA LEU A 23 -1.95 -9.55 -6.13
C LEU A 23 -2.99 -8.50 -5.74
N PHE A 24 -3.88 -8.17 -6.68
CA PHE A 24 -5.01 -7.27 -6.45
C PHE A 24 -6.28 -8.11 -6.23
N ALA A 25 -6.82 -8.07 -5.01
CA ALA A 25 -8.04 -8.82 -4.67
C ALA A 25 -9.31 -8.19 -5.26
N GLY A 26 -9.22 -6.94 -5.72
CA GLY A 26 -10.32 -6.23 -6.36
C GLY A 26 -10.14 -4.71 -6.35
N VAL A 27 -11.18 -4.03 -6.80
CA VAL A 27 -11.20 -2.58 -7.00
C VAL A 27 -12.39 -1.97 -6.25
N PHE A 28 -12.16 -0.91 -5.50
CA PHE A 28 -13.21 0.01 -5.08
C PHE A 28 -13.29 1.18 -6.05
N GLY A 29 -14.48 1.48 -6.59
CA GLY A 29 -14.62 2.49 -7.63
C GLY A 29 -15.76 3.49 -7.42
N ILE A 30 -15.47 4.77 -7.70
CA ILE A 30 -16.45 5.83 -7.98
C ILE A 30 -15.97 6.49 -9.27
N PHE A 31 -16.47 6.04 -10.40
CA PHE A 31 -15.85 6.38 -11.67
C PHE A 31 -16.11 7.83 -12.13
N GLY A 32 -17.32 8.35 -11.92
CA GLY A 32 -17.70 9.66 -12.45
C GLY A 32 -17.39 9.76 -13.95
N HIS A 33 -17.41 10.97 -14.50
CA HIS A 33 -17.12 11.12 -15.94
C HIS A 33 -15.63 11.03 -16.29
N GLY A 34 -14.73 11.05 -15.37
CA GLY A 34 -13.31 10.86 -15.66
C GLY A 34 -12.95 9.45 -16.11
N ASN A 35 -13.68 8.43 -15.62
CA ASN A 35 -13.28 7.02 -15.76
C ASN A 35 -14.42 6.07 -16.17
N VAL A 36 -15.67 6.57 -16.35
CA VAL A 36 -16.84 5.70 -16.52
C VAL A 36 -16.87 4.97 -17.88
N THR A 37 -16.42 5.62 -18.95
CA THR A 37 -16.52 5.09 -20.32
C THR A 37 -15.39 4.15 -20.71
N CYS A 38 -14.25 4.22 -20.08
CA CYS A 38 -13.08 3.41 -20.47
C CYS A 38 -12.63 2.48 -19.35
N LEU A 39 -12.22 3.05 -18.21
CA LEU A 39 -11.72 2.23 -17.12
C LEU A 39 -12.83 1.37 -16.49
N ALA A 40 -14.03 1.94 -16.28
CA ALA A 40 -15.13 1.19 -15.69
C ALA A 40 -15.63 0.06 -16.60
N GLU A 41 -15.75 0.30 -17.91
CA GLU A 41 -16.11 -0.74 -18.88
C GLU A 41 -15.06 -1.85 -18.95
N ALA A 42 -13.77 -1.48 -18.88
CA ALA A 42 -12.69 -2.46 -18.85
C ALA A 42 -12.73 -3.33 -17.58
N LEU A 43 -13.07 -2.76 -16.44
CA LEU A 43 -13.23 -3.49 -15.17
C LEU A 43 -14.49 -4.36 -15.16
N GLU A 44 -15.59 -3.88 -15.75
CA GLU A 44 -16.82 -4.67 -15.89
C GLU A 44 -16.58 -5.94 -16.70
N ALA A 45 -15.78 -5.84 -17.76
CA ALA A 45 -15.46 -6.97 -18.64
C ALA A 45 -14.63 -8.08 -17.95
N VAL A 46 -14.01 -7.81 -16.80
CA VAL A 46 -13.16 -8.75 -16.05
C VAL A 46 -13.65 -8.96 -14.61
N GLN A 47 -14.94 -8.75 -14.35
CA GLN A 47 -15.51 -8.79 -12.99
C GLN A 47 -15.25 -10.11 -12.25
N ASP A 48 -15.13 -11.22 -12.97
CA ASP A 48 -14.82 -12.53 -12.39
C ASP A 48 -13.32 -12.69 -12.03
N GLU A 49 -12.42 -11.96 -12.68
CA GLU A 49 -10.97 -12.01 -12.47
C GLU A 49 -10.52 -10.91 -11.47
N LEU A 50 -11.10 -9.72 -11.59
CA LEU A 50 -10.79 -8.54 -10.77
C LEU A 50 -12.10 -7.87 -10.30
N PRO A 51 -12.73 -8.39 -9.24
CA PRO A 51 -14.00 -7.90 -8.74
C PRO A 51 -13.97 -6.40 -8.43
N THR A 52 -15.02 -5.69 -8.84
CA THR A 52 -15.15 -4.25 -8.63
C THR A 52 -16.39 -3.96 -7.78
N TRP A 53 -16.20 -3.19 -6.71
CA TRP A 53 -17.29 -2.75 -5.83
C TRP A 53 -17.42 -1.23 -5.86
N ARG A 54 -18.66 -0.78 -5.98
CA ARG A 54 -18.97 0.64 -5.94
C ARG A 54 -18.84 1.17 -4.51
N GLY A 55 -18.00 2.21 -4.35
CA GLY A 55 -17.92 2.99 -3.12
C GLY A 55 -18.98 4.10 -3.05
N GLN A 56 -19.14 4.71 -1.87
CA GLN A 56 -20.01 5.88 -1.66
C GLN A 56 -19.22 7.15 -1.33
N ASN A 57 -17.95 6.99 -0.97
CA ASN A 57 -17.03 8.08 -0.64
C ASN A 57 -15.60 7.63 -0.96
N GLU A 58 -14.87 8.44 -1.71
CA GLU A 58 -13.54 8.07 -2.24
C GLU A 58 -12.51 7.89 -1.12
N GLN A 59 -12.53 8.75 -0.11
CA GLN A 59 -11.65 8.61 1.05
C GLN A 59 -11.89 7.32 1.80
N SER A 60 -13.16 7.00 2.06
CA SER A 60 -13.54 5.80 2.82
C SER A 60 -13.19 4.52 2.07
N MET A 61 -13.41 4.45 0.75
CA MET A 61 -13.04 3.26 -0.03
C MET A 61 -11.52 3.09 -0.14
N ALA A 62 -10.76 4.18 -0.28
CA ALA A 62 -9.30 4.11 -0.25
C ALA A 62 -8.78 3.66 1.13
N MET A 63 -9.39 4.13 2.22
CA MET A 63 -9.07 3.65 3.57
C MET A 63 -9.40 2.18 3.77
N ALA A 64 -10.52 1.68 3.20
CA ALA A 64 -10.87 0.26 3.22
C ALA A 64 -9.81 -0.59 2.48
N ALA A 65 -9.36 -0.12 1.31
CA ALA A 65 -8.27 -0.75 0.55
C ALA A 65 -6.97 -0.84 1.36
N ILE A 66 -6.60 0.22 2.07
CA ILE A 66 -5.44 0.28 2.96
C ILE A 66 -5.60 -0.70 4.15
N GLY A 67 -6.81 -0.74 4.73
CA GLY A 67 -7.15 -1.69 5.81
C GLY A 67 -7.00 -3.14 5.36
N TYR A 68 -7.42 -3.45 4.14
CA TYR A 68 -7.25 -4.76 3.53
C TYR A 68 -5.77 -5.15 3.41
N ALA A 69 -4.95 -4.28 2.84
CA ALA A 69 -3.51 -4.51 2.70
C ALA A 69 -2.82 -4.73 4.06
N LYS A 70 -3.24 -3.99 5.10
CA LYS A 70 -2.77 -4.19 6.48
C LYS A 70 -3.16 -5.56 7.02
N ALA A 71 -4.40 -5.98 6.83
CA ALA A 71 -4.91 -7.29 7.26
C ALA A 71 -4.18 -8.43 6.54
N LYS A 72 -3.92 -8.27 5.25
CA LYS A 72 -3.17 -9.22 4.41
C LYS A 72 -1.65 -9.09 4.57
N ARG A 73 -1.15 -8.35 5.56
CA ARG A 73 0.29 -8.20 5.86
C ARG A 73 1.10 -7.73 4.65
N ARG A 74 0.55 -6.81 3.84
CA ARG A 74 1.13 -6.26 2.60
C ARG A 74 1.34 -7.28 1.47
N ARG A 75 0.80 -8.50 1.59
CA ARG A 75 0.98 -9.58 0.59
C ARG A 75 -0.10 -9.60 -0.47
N GLN A 76 -1.25 -8.99 -0.23
CA GLN A 76 -2.34 -8.82 -1.19
C GLN A 76 -2.94 -7.44 -1.03
N LEU A 77 -3.30 -6.81 -2.12
CA LEU A 77 -3.65 -5.40 -2.20
C LEU A 77 -5.06 -5.20 -2.74
N MET A 78 -5.55 -3.99 -2.60
CA MET A 78 -6.75 -3.50 -3.29
C MET A 78 -6.39 -2.26 -4.09
N ILE A 79 -7.18 -1.99 -5.11
CA ILE A 79 -7.15 -0.77 -5.90
C ILE A 79 -8.28 0.13 -5.43
N ALA A 80 -8.07 1.44 -5.40
CA ALA A 80 -9.15 2.40 -5.27
C ALA A 80 -9.09 3.38 -6.45
N THR A 81 -10.21 3.51 -7.16
CA THR A 81 -10.28 4.41 -8.32
C THR A 81 -11.40 5.43 -8.15
N SER A 82 -11.11 6.68 -8.52
CA SER A 82 -12.06 7.78 -8.45
C SER A 82 -12.17 8.52 -9.77
N SER A 83 -13.15 9.40 -9.84
CA SER A 83 -13.28 10.38 -10.92
C SER A 83 -12.10 11.36 -10.93
N VAL A 84 -12.16 12.32 -11.83
CA VAL A 84 -11.24 13.45 -11.95
C VAL A 84 -11.55 14.53 -10.90
N GLY A 85 -10.61 15.42 -10.64
CA GLY A 85 -10.81 16.64 -9.86
C GLY A 85 -11.17 16.40 -8.39
N PRO A 86 -12.33 16.86 -7.91
CA PRO A 86 -12.74 16.72 -6.51
C PRO A 86 -12.82 15.28 -6.02
N GLY A 87 -13.23 14.33 -6.89
CA GLY A 87 -13.24 12.91 -6.58
C GLY A 87 -11.82 12.37 -6.32
N ALA A 88 -10.86 12.76 -7.16
CA ALA A 88 -9.46 12.40 -6.96
C ALA A 88 -8.92 12.98 -5.64
N THR A 89 -9.07 14.28 -5.41
CA THR A 89 -8.53 14.94 -4.21
C THR A 89 -9.11 14.42 -2.90
N ASN A 90 -10.32 13.85 -2.92
CA ASN A 90 -10.90 13.22 -1.74
C ASN A 90 -10.12 11.98 -1.28
N MET A 91 -9.26 11.38 -2.09
CA MET A 91 -8.38 10.26 -1.69
C MET A 91 -7.04 10.71 -1.08
N VAL A 92 -6.68 12.00 -1.11
CA VAL A 92 -5.36 12.51 -0.65
C VAL A 92 -5.12 12.18 0.82
N THR A 93 -6.12 12.34 1.68
CA THR A 93 -6.01 12.00 3.10
C THR A 93 -5.72 10.50 3.30
N ALA A 94 -6.36 9.63 2.52
CA ALA A 94 -6.11 8.20 2.58
C ALA A 94 -4.69 7.87 2.08
N ALA A 95 -4.22 8.52 1.01
CA ALA A 95 -2.85 8.39 0.54
C ALA A 95 -1.83 8.79 1.62
N ALA A 96 -2.06 9.92 2.31
CA ALA A 96 -1.20 10.36 3.42
C ALA A 96 -1.17 9.35 4.57
N LEU A 97 -2.33 8.76 4.92
CA LEU A 97 -2.40 7.69 5.92
C LEU A 97 -1.60 6.46 5.50
N ALA A 98 -1.75 6.02 4.25
CA ALA A 98 -0.99 4.90 3.69
C ALA A 98 0.52 5.17 3.69
N HIS A 99 0.92 6.37 3.28
CA HIS A 99 2.31 6.82 3.26
C HIS A 99 2.94 6.78 4.66
N ALA A 100 2.28 7.37 5.65
CA ALA A 100 2.76 7.43 7.04
C ALA A 100 2.89 6.03 7.67
N ASN A 101 1.98 5.11 7.32
CA ASN A 101 1.97 3.74 7.84
C ASN A 101 2.71 2.74 6.95
N ARG A 102 3.30 3.18 5.83
CA ARG A 102 3.96 2.31 4.84
C ARG A 102 3.04 1.17 4.38
N LEU A 103 1.80 1.50 4.04
CA LEU A 103 0.83 0.52 3.56
C LEU A 103 0.61 0.68 2.06
N PRO A 104 0.68 -0.41 1.30
CA PRO A 104 0.52 -0.36 -0.14
C PRO A 104 -0.95 -0.23 -0.54
N VAL A 105 -1.23 0.60 -1.50
CA VAL A 105 -2.51 0.74 -2.19
C VAL A 105 -2.25 1.35 -3.56
N LEU A 106 -2.90 0.84 -4.60
CA LEU A 106 -2.89 1.48 -5.91
C LEU A 106 -4.09 2.43 -6.00
N LEU A 107 -3.79 3.72 -6.11
CA LEU A 107 -4.78 4.77 -6.32
C LEU A 107 -4.77 5.16 -7.80
N ILE A 108 -5.92 5.08 -8.45
CA ILE A 108 -6.09 5.49 -9.84
C ILE A 108 -7.16 6.59 -9.89
N SER A 109 -6.93 7.67 -10.61
CA SER A 109 -7.96 8.65 -10.87
C SER A 109 -7.96 9.12 -12.31
N GLY A 110 -9.07 9.68 -12.75
CA GLY A 110 -9.09 10.49 -13.95
C GLY A 110 -8.18 11.71 -13.82
N ASP A 111 -7.75 12.24 -14.96
CA ASP A 111 -6.97 13.46 -15.05
C ASP A 111 -7.48 14.34 -16.19
N THR A 112 -7.04 15.59 -16.22
CA THR A 112 -7.35 16.53 -17.30
C THR A 112 -6.89 15.99 -18.65
N PHE A 113 -7.57 16.38 -19.71
CA PHE A 113 -7.25 15.95 -21.07
C PHE A 113 -5.80 16.30 -21.44
N ALA A 114 -5.05 15.30 -21.89
CA ALA A 114 -3.68 15.47 -22.36
C ALA A 114 -3.61 16.42 -23.56
N ASN A 115 -4.57 16.34 -24.48
CA ASN A 115 -4.63 17.16 -25.69
C ASN A 115 -5.12 18.59 -25.45
N ARG A 116 -5.71 18.90 -24.27
CA ARG A 116 -6.21 20.23 -23.85
C ARG A 116 -7.27 20.86 -24.77
N ARG A 117 -7.88 20.11 -25.67
CA ARG A 117 -8.87 20.65 -26.61
C ARG A 117 -10.19 21.05 -25.95
N PRO A 118 -10.82 20.18 -25.13
CA PRO A 118 -11.95 20.60 -24.32
C PRO A 118 -11.44 21.44 -23.15
N ASP A 119 -11.86 22.70 -23.10
CA ASP A 119 -11.45 23.65 -22.07
C ASP A 119 -12.54 24.72 -21.89
N PRO A 120 -13.22 24.82 -20.77
CA PRO A 120 -13.12 23.97 -19.57
C PRO A 120 -13.88 22.65 -19.70
N VAL A 121 -13.48 21.62 -18.96
CA VAL A 121 -14.17 20.35 -18.85
C VAL A 121 -14.72 20.15 -17.44
N LEU A 122 -15.89 19.51 -17.33
CA LEU A 122 -16.59 19.31 -16.07
C LEU A 122 -15.68 18.62 -15.03
N GLN A 123 -15.50 19.26 -13.87
CA GLN A 123 -14.74 18.78 -12.70
C GLN A 123 -13.23 18.57 -12.91
N GLN A 124 -12.65 18.93 -14.04
CA GLN A 124 -11.21 18.70 -14.26
C GLN A 124 -10.28 19.62 -13.46
N VAL A 125 -10.79 20.73 -12.92
CA VAL A 125 -10.00 21.69 -12.13
C VAL A 125 -8.75 22.17 -12.87
N GLU A 126 -8.96 22.72 -14.08
CA GLU A 126 -7.89 23.23 -14.93
C GLU A 126 -7.24 24.50 -14.35
N HIS A 127 -5.99 24.68 -14.67
CA HIS A 127 -5.22 25.86 -14.36
C HIS A 127 -4.95 26.68 -15.64
N PHE A 128 -5.74 27.72 -15.93
CA PHE A 128 -5.57 28.54 -17.16
C PHE A 128 -4.22 29.25 -17.22
N GLY A 129 -3.65 29.62 -16.09
CA GLY A 129 -2.33 30.24 -16.01
C GLY A 129 -1.15 29.27 -16.07
N ASP A 130 -1.40 27.97 -15.89
CA ASP A 130 -0.39 26.91 -15.96
C ASP A 130 -1.04 25.60 -16.44
N PRO A 131 -1.17 25.43 -17.77
CA PRO A 131 -1.90 24.30 -18.34
C PRO A 131 -1.15 22.95 -18.20
N THR A 132 0.05 22.94 -17.63
CA THR A 132 0.77 21.70 -17.31
C THR A 132 0.37 21.13 -15.96
N ARG A 133 -0.19 21.97 -15.08
CA ARG A 133 -0.59 21.61 -13.74
C ARG A 133 -1.91 20.82 -13.72
N THR A 134 -1.95 19.78 -12.92
CA THR A 134 -3.17 19.03 -12.60
C THR A 134 -3.39 18.99 -11.10
N VAL A 135 -4.64 18.90 -10.66
CA VAL A 135 -4.97 18.77 -9.23
C VAL A 135 -4.40 17.48 -8.64
N ASN A 136 -4.14 16.47 -9.47
CA ASN A 136 -3.53 15.21 -9.07
C ASN A 136 -2.09 15.35 -8.56
N GLU A 137 -1.43 16.51 -8.78
CA GLU A 137 -0.14 16.80 -8.15
C GLU A 137 -0.20 16.87 -6.62
N SER A 138 -1.38 17.06 -6.04
CA SER A 138 -1.58 16.96 -4.59
C SER A 138 -1.16 15.59 -4.00
N PHE A 139 -1.12 14.53 -4.81
CA PHE A 139 -0.64 13.22 -4.39
C PHE A 139 0.89 13.09 -4.33
N ARG A 140 1.65 13.96 -5.00
CA ARG A 140 3.14 13.85 -5.04
C ARG A 140 3.77 13.83 -3.66
N ALA A 141 3.25 14.61 -2.72
CA ALA A 141 3.79 14.70 -1.37
C ALA A 141 3.39 13.52 -0.46
N VAL A 142 2.39 12.74 -0.85
CA VAL A 142 1.78 11.72 0.00
C VAL A 142 1.78 10.32 -0.61
N THR A 143 2.48 10.12 -1.72
CA THR A 143 2.67 8.80 -2.35
C THR A 143 4.15 8.45 -2.46
N ARG A 144 4.45 7.17 -2.65
CA ARG A 144 5.82 6.66 -2.91
C ARG A 144 6.11 6.57 -4.40
N TYR A 145 5.08 6.36 -5.19
CA TYR A 145 5.13 6.41 -6.64
C TYR A 145 4.01 7.31 -7.14
N TRP A 146 4.30 8.14 -8.13
CA TRP A 146 3.33 9.03 -8.77
C TRP A 146 3.63 9.11 -10.26
N ASP A 147 2.60 8.91 -11.08
CA ASP A 147 2.71 9.15 -12.52
C ASP A 147 1.40 9.70 -13.10
N ARG A 148 1.50 10.35 -14.24
CA ARG A 148 0.42 10.88 -15.04
C ARG A 148 0.52 10.34 -16.45
N ILE A 149 -0.44 9.54 -16.86
CA ILE A 149 -0.46 8.87 -18.16
C ILE A 149 -1.07 9.80 -19.20
N THR A 150 -0.22 10.34 -20.05
CA THR A 150 -0.57 11.23 -21.17
C THR A 150 -0.44 10.54 -22.53
N HIS A 151 0.18 9.36 -22.58
CA HIS A 151 0.33 8.53 -23.77
C HIS A 151 0.15 7.05 -23.39
N PRO A 152 -0.47 6.23 -24.24
CA PRO A 152 -0.84 4.87 -23.89
C PRO A 152 0.35 3.95 -23.57
N GLU A 153 1.49 4.14 -24.23
CA GLU A 153 2.70 3.35 -24.01
C GLU A 153 3.34 3.53 -22.62
N GLN A 154 3.05 4.61 -21.92
CA GLN A 154 3.63 4.89 -20.61
C GLN A 154 3.28 3.83 -19.57
N ILE A 155 2.12 3.16 -19.68
CA ILE A 155 1.74 2.11 -18.74
C ILE A 155 2.70 0.91 -18.75
N ILE A 156 3.46 0.70 -19.83
CA ILE A 156 4.45 -0.39 -19.95
C ILE A 156 5.54 -0.26 -18.87
N SER A 157 5.94 0.95 -18.54
CA SER A 157 6.95 1.22 -17.50
C SER A 157 6.31 1.61 -16.17
N SER A 158 5.23 2.40 -16.20
CA SER A 158 4.61 2.96 -15.01
C SER A 158 4.01 1.91 -14.09
N LEU A 159 3.25 0.94 -14.63
CA LEU A 159 2.61 -0.09 -13.82
C LEU A 159 3.61 -1.01 -13.11
N PRO A 160 4.65 -1.55 -13.77
CA PRO A 160 5.67 -2.34 -13.09
C PRO A 160 6.40 -1.56 -11.98
N GLN A 161 6.72 -0.28 -12.21
CA GLN A 161 7.38 0.56 -11.20
C GLN A 161 6.49 0.86 -10.01
N ALA A 162 5.20 1.14 -10.25
CA ALA A 162 4.21 1.32 -9.19
C ALA A 162 4.11 0.07 -8.31
N ILE A 163 4.02 -1.12 -8.92
CA ILE A 163 3.95 -2.40 -8.19
C ILE A 163 5.25 -2.65 -7.43
N ALA A 164 6.41 -2.47 -8.05
CA ALA A 164 7.70 -2.64 -7.40
C ALA A 164 7.82 -1.75 -6.14
N THR A 165 7.39 -0.49 -6.23
CA THR A 165 7.38 0.45 -5.08
C THR A 165 6.43 -0.02 -3.98
N MET A 166 5.22 -0.46 -4.33
CA MET A 166 4.25 -0.96 -3.36
C MET A 166 4.71 -2.23 -2.63
N LEU A 167 5.52 -3.07 -3.29
CA LEU A 167 5.99 -4.34 -2.74
C LEU A 167 7.39 -4.26 -2.12
N ASP A 168 8.08 -3.12 -2.20
CA ASP A 168 9.38 -2.94 -1.55
C ASP A 168 9.24 -2.98 -0.03
N PRO A 169 9.90 -3.91 0.69
CA PRO A 169 9.80 -3.98 2.14
C PRO A 169 10.34 -2.74 2.87
N ALA A 170 11.30 -2.05 2.27
CA ALA A 170 11.96 -0.88 2.87
C ALA A 170 11.19 0.43 2.63
N ASP A 171 10.65 0.60 1.41
CA ASP A 171 9.97 1.84 1.00
C ASP A 171 8.51 1.63 0.60
N CYS A 172 7.88 0.60 1.12
CA CYS A 172 6.46 0.29 0.87
C CYS A 172 5.55 1.48 1.16
N GLY A 173 4.59 1.71 0.26
CA GLY A 173 3.60 2.77 0.42
C GLY A 173 2.65 2.88 -0.76
N PRO A 174 1.82 3.92 -0.81
CA PRO A 174 0.84 4.11 -1.86
C PRO A 174 1.49 4.49 -3.19
N ALA A 175 0.95 3.94 -4.27
CA ALA A 175 1.21 4.37 -5.64
C ALA A 175 -0.02 5.10 -6.20
N PHE A 176 0.21 6.16 -6.95
CA PHE A 176 -0.83 6.94 -7.63
C PHE A 176 -0.58 6.97 -9.13
N ILE A 177 -1.63 6.76 -9.91
CA ILE A 177 -1.61 6.87 -11.37
C ILE A 177 -2.80 7.71 -11.82
N GLY A 178 -2.53 8.86 -12.41
CA GLY A 178 -3.52 9.72 -13.06
C GLY A 178 -3.69 9.34 -14.53
N LEU A 179 -4.90 9.07 -14.95
CA LEU A 179 -5.23 8.69 -16.32
C LEU A 179 -5.88 9.88 -17.03
N CYS A 180 -5.20 10.51 -17.97
CA CYS A 180 -5.82 11.54 -18.81
C CYS A 180 -7.02 10.93 -19.53
N GLN A 181 -8.16 11.64 -19.46
CA GLN A 181 -9.43 11.09 -19.92
C GLN A 181 -9.40 10.69 -21.39
N ASP A 182 -8.80 11.51 -22.24
CA ASP A 182 -8.63 11.26 -23.68
C ASP A 182 -7.59 10.17 -24.01
N THR A 183 -6.68 9.88 -23.09
CA THR A 183 -5.67 8.84 -23.28
C THR A 183 -6.24 7.42 -23.03
N GLN A 184 -7.28 7.29 -22.22
CA GLN A 184 -7.84 6.00 -21.84
C GLN A 184 -8.38 5.19 -23.03
N GLU A 185 -8.91 5.87 -24.06
CA GLU A 185 -9.50 5.23 -25.25
C GLU A 185 -8.48 4.91 -26.35
N ILE A 186 -7.28 5.48 -26.28
CA ILE A 186 -6.30 5.34 -27.36
C ILE A 186 -5.85 3.88 -27.51
N ALA A 187 -5.94 3.37 -28.75
CA ALA A 187 -5.40 2.07 -29.12
C ALA A 187 -3.87 2.14 -29.23
N PHE A 188 -3.18 1.09 -28.77
CA PHE A 188 -1.73 0.95 -28.87
C PHE A 188 -1.36 -0.54 -28.98
N ASP A 189 -0.34 -0.88 -29.74
CA ASP A 189 0.16 -2.24 -29.89
C ASP A 189 1.11 -2.57 -28.74
N TYR A 190 0.56 -3.12 -27.66
CA TYR A 190 1.35 -3.54 -26.51
C TYR A 190 2.10 -4.84 -26.82
N PRO A 191 3.36 -4.97 -26.40
CA PRO A 191 4.11 -6.23 -26.54
C PRO A 191 3.41 -7.34 -25.74
N ALA A 192 3.40 -8.56 -26.28
CA ALA A 192 2.73 -9.71 -25.66
C ALA A 192 3.27 -9.99 -24.25
N GLU A 193 4.54 -9.75 -24.02
CA GLU A 193 5.23 -9.92 -22.73
C GLU A 193 4.65 -9.04 -21.62
N PHE A 194 4.06 -7.89 -21.96
CA PHE A 194 3.38 -7.00 -21.02
C PHE A 194 2.21 -7.70 -20.32
N PHE A 195 1.57 -8.64 -20.97
CA PHE A 195 0.44 -9.39 -20.44
C PHE A 195 0.82 -10.75 -19.82
N THR A 196 2.09 -11.07 -19.76
CA THR A 196 2.52 -12.33 -19.16
C THR A 196 2.22 -12.36 -17.66
N PRO A 197 1.57 -13.44 -17.15
CA PRO A 197 1.35 -13.58 -15.72
C PRO A 197 2.65 -13.53 -14.92
N ASN A 198 2.69 -12.66 -13.91
CA ASN A 198 3.85 -12.47 -13.05
C ASN A 198 3.51 -12.80 -11.59
N VAL A 199 4.32 -13.63 -10.94
CA VAL A 199 4.21 -13.95 -9.51
C VAL A 199 5.25 -13.16 -8.75
N HIS A 200 4.82 -12.17 -7.99
CA HIS A 200 5.69 -11.31 -7.19
C HIS A 200 6.14 -12.02 -5.92
N HIS A 201 7.43 -12.07 -5.72
CA HIS A 201 8.02 -12.50 -4.46
C HIS A 201 8.37 -11.28 -3.62
N ILE A 202 7.80 -11.19 -2.41
CA ILE A 202 8.08 -10.11 -1.46
C ILE A 202 9.22 -10.56 -0.54
N PRO A 203 10.45 -10.04 -0.69
CA PRO A 203 11.59 -10.52 0.05
C PRO A 203 11.51 -10.11 1.53
N ARG A 204 11.99 -10.97 2.42
CA ARG A 204 12.27 -10.63 3.81
C ARG A 204 13.75 -10.33 3.95
N MET A 205 14.07 -9.10 4.35
CA MET A 205 15.46 -8.66 4.49
C MET A 205 16.17 -9.46 5.56
N ARG A 206 17.35 -9.98 5.22
CA ARG A 206 18.21 -10.69 6.19
C ARG A 206 19.11 -9.69 6.91
N PRO A 207 19.40 -9.88 8.22
CA PRO A 207 20.31 -9.02 8.94
C PRO A 207 21.74 -9.21 8.45
N ASP A 208 22.53 -8.13 8.51
CA ASP A 208 23.98 -8.21 8.39
C ASP A 208 24.59 -9.00 9.57
N LEU A 209 25.52 -9.91 9.29
CA LEU A 209 26.10 -10.80 10.30
C LEU A 209 26.85 -10.05 11.40
N THR A 210 27.52 -8.94 11.07
CA THR A 210 28.22 -8.11 12.05
C THR A 210 27.25 -7.45 13.01
N GLN A 211 26.16 -6.89 12.46
CA GLN A 211 25.09 -6.27 13.26
C GLN A 211 24.37 -7.31 14.13
N LEU A 212 24.07 -8.48 13.57
CA LEU A 212 23.47 -9.59 14.31
C LEU A 212 24.34 -10.01 15.51
N THR A 213 25.65 -10.14 15.28
CA THR A 213 26.61 -10.50 16.35
C THR A 213 26.65 -9.46 17.47
N LYS A 214 26.62 -8.17 17.10
CA LYS A 214 26.55 -7.06 18.09
C LYS A 214 25.22 -7.12 18.86
N ALA A 215 24.10 -7.29 18.18
CA ALA A 215 22.78 -7.40 18.81
C ALA A 215 22.71 -8.56 19.82
N ILE A 216 23.23 -9.73 19.43
CA ILE A 216 23.29 -10.90 20.33
C ILE A 216 24.09 -10.61 21.60
N LYS A 217 25.24 -9.90 21.50
CA LYS A 217 26.03 -9.50 22.66
C LYS A 217 25.25 -8.58 23.59
N VAL A 218 24.57 -7.56 23.04
CA VAL A 218 23.76 -6.62 23.82
C VAL A 218 22.59 -7.36 24.51
N ILE A 219 21.86 -8.19 23.79
CA ILE A 219 20.74 -8.97 24.36
C ILE A 219 21.21 -9.86 25.50
N LYS A 220 22.35 -10.58 25.32
CA LYS A 220 22.92 -11.45 26.36
C LYS A 220 23.39 -10.70 27.63
N SER A 221 23.80 -9.45 27.50
CA SER A 221 24.26 -8.63 28.64
C SER A 221 23.13 -7.83 29.31
N ALA A 222 21.94 -7.77 28.67
CA ALA A 222 20.81 -7.01 29.18
C ALA A 222 20.28 -7.61 30.49
N LYS A 223 20.14 -6.75 31.52
CA LYS A 223 19.59 -7.16 32.82
C LYS A 223 18.06 -7.12 32.87
N ARG A 224 17.46 -6.22 32.12
CA ARG A 224 16.00 -6.00 32.04
C ARG A 224 15.56 -5.85 30.58
N PRO A 225 15.66 -6.90 29.78
CA PRO A 225 15.27 -6.83 28.37
C PRO A 225 13.75 -6.70 28.24
N LEU A 226 13.32 -5.93 27.24
CA LEU A 226 11.92 -5.79 26.83
C LEU A 226 11.85 -5.88 25.31
N ILE A 227 10.94 -6.70 24.78
CA ILE A 227 10.67 -6.76 23.35
C ILE A 227 9.55 -5.78 23.02
N ILE A 228 9.82 -4.82 22.12
CA ILE A 228 8.83 -3.90 21.57
C ILE A 228 8.53 -4.31 20.14
N SER A 229 7.41 -5.01 19.93
CA SER A 229 7.00 -5.50 18.61
C SER A 229 6.36 -4.38 17.80
N GLY A 230 7.00 -4.05 16.68
CA GLY A 230 6.47 -3.12 15.67
C GLY A 230 5.88 -3.83 14.45
N GLY A 231 5.51 -3.06 13.44
CA GLY A 231 4.98 -3.59 12.17
C GLY A 231 5.95 -4.55 11.46
N GLY A 232 7.27 -4.41 11.69
CA GLY A 232 8.28 -5.31 11.14
C GLY A 232 8.06 -6.77 11.49
N VAL A 233 7.62 -7.09 12.69
CA VAL A 233 7.29 -8.46 13.11
C VAL A 233 6.18 -9.04 12.25
N ARG A 234 5.10 -8.27 12.06
CA ARG A 234 3.95 -8.69 11.26
C ARG A 234 4.27 -8.85 9.77
N TYR A 235 4.97 -7.88 9.20
CA TYR A 235 5.26 -7.87 7.76
C TYR A 235 6.39 -8.83 7.36
N SER A 236 7.20 -9.28 8.31
CA SER A 236 8.15 -10.38 8.10
C SER A 236 7.59 -11.75 8.45
N LEU A 237 6.33 -11.85 8.86
CA LEU A 237 5.67 -13.11 9.30
C LEU A 237 6.43 -13.79 10.44
N ALA A 238 6.90 -13.01 11.40
CA ALA A 238 7.76 -13.46 12.49
C ALA A 238 7.04 -13.51 13.85
N GLU A 239 5.71 -13.42 13.86
CA GLU A 239 4.92 -13.35 15.10
C GLU A 239 5.19 -14.54 15.99
N GLN A 240 5.11 -15.76 15.46
CA GLN A 240 5.32 -16.98 16.23
C GLN A 240 6.76 -17.11 16.74
N VAL A 241 7.74 -16.83 15.88
CA VAL A 241 9.17 -16.92 16.24
C VAL A 241 9.52 -15.95 17.37
N VAL A 242 8.99 -14.73 17.33
CA VAL A 242 9.24 -13.73 18.39
C VAL A 242 8.52 -14.10 19.69
N ALA A 243 7.30 -14.61 19.60
CA ALA A 243 6.54 -15.07 20.76
C ALA A 243 7.24 -16.26 21.45
N ASP A 244 7.66 -17.28 20.70
CA ASP A 244 8.39 -18.44 21.23
C ASP A 244 9.71 -18.01 21.90
N PHE A 245 10.48 -17.13 21.24
CA PHE A 245 11.71 -16.60 21.80
C PHE A 245 11.46 -15.85 23.13
N ALA A 246 10.42 -15.03 23.19
CA ALA A 246 10.06 -14.30 24.42
C ALA A 246 9.71 -15.27 25.54
N LYS A 247 8.91 -16.30 25.25
CA LYS A 247 8.51 -17.34 26.22
C LYS A 247 9.69 -18.15 26.72
N GLU A 248 10.56 -18.63 25.82
CA GLU A 248 11.75 -19.41 26.18
C GLU A 248 12.74 -18.63 27.06
N ARG A 249 12.83 -17.33 26.85
CA ARG A 249 13.77 -16.45 27.57
C ARG A 249 13.13 -15.71 28.74
N GLY A 250 11.83 -15.81 28.94
CA GLY A 250 11.10 -15.06 29.96
C GLY A 250 11.15 -13.55 29.77
N ILE A 251 11.24 -13.08 28.51
CA ILE A 251 11.35 -11.66 28.19
C ILE A 251 9.96 -11.06 28.01
N PRO A 252 9.61 -9.99 28.76
CA PRO A 252 8.34 -9.28 28.54
C PRO A 252 8.23 -8.74 27.09
N MET A 253 7.02 -8.77 26.56
CA MET A 253 6.69 -8.26 25.22
C MET A 253 5.60 -7.20 25.28
N THR A 254 5.79 -6.15 24.51
CA THR A 254 4.78 -5.13 24.25
C THR A 254 4.67 -4.90 22.74
N GLU A 255 3.62 -4.22 22.31
CA GLU A 255 3.42 -3.90 20.90
C GLU A 255 3.12 -2.41 20.70
N THR A 256 3.62 -1.85 19.60
CA THR A 256 3.23 -0.52 19.14
C THR A 256 1.90 -0.58 18.38
N ILE A 257 1.30 0.58 18.06
CA ILE A 257 0.10 0.65 17.20
C ILE A 257 0.34 -0.04 15.85
N ALA A 258 1.51 0.13 15.25
CA ALA A 258 1.87 -0.53 13.99
C ALA A 258 2.08 -2.04 14.14
N GLY A 259 2.49 -2.48 15.31
CA GLY A 259 2.71 -3.89 15.65
C GLY A 259 1.49 -4.59 16.22
N LYS A 260 0.35 -3.91 16.35
CA LYS A 260 -0.88 -4.49 16.92
C LYS A 260 -1.25 -5.82 16.28
N GLY A 261 -1.39 -6.85 17.14
CA GLY A 261 -1.64 -8.24 16.72
C GLY A 261 -0.34 -9.02 16.39
N ALA A 262 0.84 -8.50 16.75
CA ALA A 262 2.09 -9.26 16.66
C ALA A 262 2.18 -10.37 17.72
N VAL A 263 1.43 -10.25 18.81
CA VAL A 263 1.34 -11.23 19.89
C VAL A 263 -0.10 -11.41 20.33
N VAL A 264 -0.51 -12.63 20.64
CA VAL A 264 -1.85 -12.90 21.17
C VAL A 264 -1.96 -12.42 22.62
N HIS A 265 -3.17 -11.99 23.02
CA HIS A 265 -3.40 -11.40 24.35
C HIS A 265 -3.07 -12.35 25.50
N GLU A 266 -3.32 -13.63 25.31
CA GLU A 266 -3.11 -14.69 26.30
C GLU A 266 -1.65 -15.13 26.45
N HIS A 267 -0.75 -14.56 25.63
CA HIS A 267 0.67 -14.95 25.68
C HIS A 267 1.29 -14.57 27.07
N PRO A 268 1.97 -15.50 27.76
CA PRO A 268 2.42 -15.30 29.16
C PRO A 268 3.40 -14.13 29.34
N CYS A 269 4.10 -13.74 28.30
CA CYS A 269 5.03 -12.59 28.32
C CYS A 269 4.40 -11.29 27.84
N TYR A 270 3.13 -11.27 27.39
CA TYR A 270 2.50 -10.05 26.89
C TYR A 270 2.11 -9.11 28.03
N VAL A 271 2.58 -7.86 27.98
CA VAL A 271 2.35 -6.84 29.03
C VAL A 271 1.46 -5.69 28.59
N GLY A 272 0.83 -5.81 27.42
CA GLY A 272 -0.09 -4.82 26.89
C GLY A 272 0.52 -3.92 25.80
N PRO A 273 -0.28 -3.04 25.19
CA PRO A 273 0.18 -2.10 24.16
C PRO A 273 0.99 -0.96 24.77
N LEU A 274 1.99 -0.47 24.03
CA LEU A 274 2.88 0.64 24.41
C LEU A 274 2.43 1.95 23.75
N GLY A 275 2.64 3.05 24.43
CA GLY A 275 2.49 4.40 23.91
C GLY A 275 1.41 5.22 24.62
N VAL A 276 1.00 6.34 24.01
CA VAL A 276 0.06 7.31 24.60
C VAL A 276 -1.30 6.67 24.97
N THR A 277 -1.76 5.74 24.15
CA THR A 277 -2.99 4.95 24.39
C THR A 277 -2.69 3.55 24.92
N GLY A 278 -1.47 3.34 25.41
CA GLY A 278 -1.00 2.06 25.92
C GLY A 278 -1.42 1.77 27.36
N SER A 279 -1.11 0.56 27.82
CA SER A 279 -1.31 0.17 29.22
C SER A 279 -0.25 0.79 30.13
N SER A 280 -0.63 1.05 31.40
CA SER A 280 0.32 1.53 32.40
C SER A 280 1.45 0.52 32.64
N SER A 281 1.15 -0.78 32.65
CA SER A 281 2.13 -1.86 32.78
C SER A 281 3.21 -1.83 31.69
N ALA A 282 2.80 -1.75 30.41
CA ALA A 282 3.74 -1.70 29.30
C ALA A 282 4.61 -0.43 29.32
N ASN A 283 4.00 0.72 29.60
CA ASN A 283 4.70 1.99 29.66
C ASN A 283 5.70 2.04 30.84
N THR A 284 5.35 1.51 32.02
CA THR A 284 6.25 1.40 33.15
C THR A 284 7.42 0.49 32.84
N MET A 285 7.17 -0.71 32.29
CA MET A 285 8.26 -1.63 31.92
C MET A 285 9.20 -1.03 30.88
N ALA A 286 8.67 -0.28 29.91
CA ALA A 286 9.51 0.38 28.90
C ALA A 286 10.41 1.46 29.51
N ALA A 287 9.88 2.28 30.43
CA ALA A 287 10.65 3.29 31.14
C ALA A 287 11.76 2.66 32.02
N GLU A 288 11.45 1.56 32.69
CA GLU A 288 12.41 0.84 33.53
C GLU A 288 13.48 0.10 32.70
N ALA A 289 13.14 -0.48 31.54
CA ALA A 289 14.09 -1.11 30.64
C ALA A 289 15.09 -0.09 30.09
N ALA A 290 14.63 1.11 29.69
CA ALA A 290 15.47 2.19 29.17
C ALA A 290 16.44 2.75 30.22
N SER A 291 16.07 2.78 31.50
CA SER A 291 16.91 3.30 32.57
C SER A 291 18.14 2.43 32.89
N THR A 292 18.22 1.23 32.34
CA THR A 292 19.32 0.28 32.57
C THR A 292 20.30 0.16 31.41
N THR A 293 20.10 0.96 30.35
CA THR A 293 21.08 1.07 29.26
C THR A 293 22.22 1.97 29.69
N PRO A 294 23.53 1.54 29.63
CA PRO A 294 24.68 2.34 30.00
C PRO A 294 24.88 3.53 29.07
#